data_d389f279f9a57fbc37c1f94dd21064d4
#
_entry.id   d389f279f9a57fbc37c1f94dd21064d4
#
_cell.length_a   1.000
_cell.length_b   1.000
_cell.length_c   1.000
_cell.angle_alpha   90.00
_cell.angle_beta   90.00
_cell.angle_gamma   90.00
#
_symmetry.space_group_name_H-M   'P 1'
#
loop_
_entity.id
_entity.type
_entity.pdbx_description
1 polymer ?
#
loop_
_entity_poly.entity_id
_entity_poly.type
_entity_poly.pdbx_seq_one_letter_code
_entity_poly.pdbx_strand_id
1 'polypeptide(L)'
;RKWGDVTTFDFEAKNHWEIGEHLGILDAERAGKVAGSRFYFYLGAGARLERAVYNFMLDMHTEVDGYTEVIPPYIVNRDSMLGTGQLPKFYEDMFRIEGQEMFMIPTAEVPLTNYYRGEIIDGNKLPVYLTAMTPCFRAEAGSAGRDTRGLIRQHQFHKVEMVKYVAPETS
;
A
#
# COMPACT_ATOMS: atom_id res chain seq x y z
N ARG A 1 -12.91 15.92 15.22
CA ARG A 1 -12.30 16.13 16.56
C ARG A 1 -10.85 16.54 16.38
N LYS A 2 -10.42 17.60 17.07
CA LYS A 2 -8.99 17.92 17.22
C LYS A 2 -8.47 17.18 18.45
N TRP A 3 -7.25 16.63 18.35
CA TRP A 3 -6.52 16.04 19.47
C TRP A 3 -5.10 16.57 19.43
N GLY A 4 -4.63 17.12 20.54
CA GLY A 4 -3.34 17.78 20.65
C GLY A 4 -3.25 19.14 19.96
N ASP A 5 -2.11 19.78 20.11
CA ASP A 5 -1.82 21.08 19.51
C ASP A 5 -0.98 20.93 18.26
N VAL A 6 -1.16 21.84 17.31
CA VAL A 6 -0.33 21.90 16.11
C VAL A 6 1.04 22.44 16.49
N THR A 7 2.09 21.69 16.20
CA THR A 7 3.47 22.15 16.43
C THR A 7 3.75 23.40 15.61
N THR A 8 4.23 24.43 16.27
CA THR A 8 4.73 25.66 15.63
C THR A 8 6.26 25.64 15.65
N PHE A 9 6.87 26.03 14.53
CA PHE A 9 8.32 26.13 14.42
C PHE A 9 8.73 27.59 14.43
N ASP A 10 9.89 27.88 15.00
CA ASP A 10 10.56 29.20 14.99
C ASP A 10 11.48 29.38 13.76
N PHE A 11 11.44 28.43 12.84
CA PHE A 11 12.16 28.40 11.57
C PHE A 11 11.23 28.03 10.41
N GLU A 12 11.65 28.32 9.18
CA GLU A 12 10.94 27.90 7.97
C GLU A 12 11.07 26.39 7.77
N ALA A 13 9.95 25.66 7.92
CA ALA A 13 9.91 24.23 7.76
C ALA A 13 10.03 23.85 6.28
N LYS A 14 11.02 23.04 5.94
CA LYS A 14 11.20 22.48 4.59
C LYS A 14 10.21 21.35 4.32
N ASN A 15 9.88 21.17 3.05
CA ASN A 15 9.07 20.02 2.63
C ASN A 15 9.85 18.71 2.77
N HIS A 16 9.14 17.59 2.93
CA HIS A 16 9.75 16.28 3.13
C HIS A 16 10.64 15.84 1.97
N TRP A 17 10.31 16.20 0.72
CA TRP A 17 11.15 15.90 -0.43
C TRP A 17 12.46 16.70 -0.42
N GLU A 18 12.44 17.98 -0.03
CA GLU A 18 13.63 18.81 0.09
C GLU A 18 14.58 18.26 1.18
N ILE A 19 14.00 17.81 2.30
CA ILE A 19 14.75 17.16 3.37
C ILE A 19 15.38 15.85 2.89
N GLY A 20 14.59 15.01 2.20
CA GLY A 20 15.04 13.71 1.69
C GLY A 20 16.13 13.81 0.65
N GLU A 21 16.04 14.79 -0.26
CA GLU A 21 17.06 15.08 -1.27
C GLU A 21 18.33 15.62 -0.61
N HIS A 22 18.20 16.57 0.32
CA HIS A 22 19.33 17.14 1.05
C HIS A 22 20.11 16.09 1.86
N LEU A 23 19.41 15.14 2.47
CA LEU A 23 20.02 14.03 3.19
C LEU A 23 20.54 12.90 2.27
N GLY A 24 20.30 12.99 0.97
CA GLY A 24 20.71 11.97 0.00
C GLY A 24 19.98 10.63 0.18
N ILE A 25 18.79 10.63 0.78
CA ILE A 25 18.00 9.42 1.03
C ILE A 25 16.85 9.23 0.05
N LEU A 26 16.55 10.23 -0.78
CA LEU A 26 15.56 10.20 -1.87
C LEU A 26 16.18 10.67 -3.17
N ASP A 27 15.82 10.04 -4.29
CA ASP A 27 16.23 10.44 -5.64
C ASP A 27 15.06 10.36 -6.61
N ALA A 28 14.44 11.50 -6.84
CA ALA A 28 13.32 11.65 -7.79
C ALA A 28 13.80 11.77 -9.23
N GLU A 29 14.97 12.38 -9.46
CA GLU A 29 15.50 12.62 -10.80
C GLU A 29 15.82 11.30 -11.51
N ARG A 30 16.55 10.40 -10.84
CA ARG A 30 16.87 9.09 -11.40
C ARG A 30 15.65 8.19 -11.51
N ALA A 31 14.71 8.28 -10.56
CA ALA A 31 13.45 7.56 -10.66
C ALA A 31 12.62 8.04 -11.86
N GLY A 32 12.58 9.36 -12.13
CA GLY A 32 11.95 9.93 -13.30
C GLY A 32 12.53 9.42 -14.61
N LYS A 33 13.86 9.22 -14.67
CA LYS A 33 14.55 8.65 -15.84
C LYS A 33 14.19 7.16 -16.05
N VAL A 34 13.97 6.39 -14.97
CA VAL A 34 13.73 4.95 -15.04
C VAL A 34 12.25 4.62 -15.25
N ALA A 35 11.34 5.34 -14.59
CA ALA A 35 9.94 4.96 -14.52
C ALA A 35 8.95 6.13 -14.76
N GLY A 36 9.44 7.35 -14.82
CA GLY A 36 8.60 8.54 -14.95
C GLY A 36 8.35 9.25 -13.62
N SER A 37 7.45 10.22 -13.62
CA SER A 37 7.08 10.99 -12.43
C SER A 37 6.38 10.12 -11.37
N ARG A 38 6.39 10.58 -10.11
CA ARG A 38 5.75 9.90 -8.96
C ARG A 38 6.33 8.52 -8.63
N PHE A 39 7.56 8.27 -9.05
CA PHE A 39 8.40 7.18 -8.58
C PHE A 39 9.61 7.75 -7.84
N TYR A 40 10.12 7.03 -6.86
CA TYR A 40 11.27 7.45 -6.07
C TYR A 40 12.23 6.29 -5.88
N PHE A 41 13.53 6.59 -5.89
CA PHE A 41 14.51 5.72 -5.27
C PHE A 41 14.69 6.12 -3.81
N TYR A 42 14.58 5.15 -2.92
CA TYR A 42 15.01 5.28 -1.53
C TYR A 42 16.44 4.79 -1.42
N LEU A 43 17.34 5.59 -0.86
CA LEU A 43 18.76 5.30 -0.82
C LEU A 43 19.25 5.14 0.62
N GLY A 44 20.21 4.25 0.84
CA GLY A 44 20.91 4.12 2.11
C GLY A 44 20.00 4.09 3.34
N ALA A 45 20.08 5.13 4.17
CA ALA A 45 19.27 5.26 5.38
C ALA A 45 17.77 5.36 5.09
N GLY A 46 17.35 5.96 3.96
CA GLY A 46 15.95 6.04 3.56
C GLY A 46 15.34 4.66 3.29
N ALA A 47 16.03 3.83 2.50
CA ALA A 47 15.59 2.47 2.23
C ALA A 47 15.57 1.60 3.51
N ARG A 48 16.55 1.81 4.39
CA ARG A 48 16.60 1.13 5.68
C ARG A 48 15.45 1.55 6.61
N LEU A 49 15.12 2.84 6.63
CA LEU A 49 14.01 3.37 7.43
C LEU A 49 12.67 2.82 6.95
N GLU A 50 12.41 2.84 5.64
CA GLU A 50 11.19 2.27 5.08
C GLU A 50 11.03 0.80 5.46
N ARG A 51 12.11 0.00 5.27
CA ARG A 51 12.12 -1.41 5.69
C ARG A 51 11.88 -1.59 7.19
N ALA A 52 12.45 -0.74 8.03
CA ALA A 52 12.24 -0.81 9.48
C ALA A 52 10.78 -0.52 9.86
N VAL A 53 10.13 0.42 9.18
CA VAL A 53 8.73 0.77 9.44
C VAL A 53 7.79 -0.39 9.08
N TYR A 54 7.90 -0.96 7.89
CA TYR A 54 6.98 -2.06 7.55
C TYR A 54 7.29 -3.35 8.31
N ASN A 55 8.56 -3.63 8.66
CA ASN A 55 8.89 -4.75 9.54
C ASN A 55 8.28 -4.57 10.92
N PHE A 56 8.39 -3.36 11.50
CA PHE A 56 7.76 -3.06 12.78
C PHE A 56 6.23 -3.29 12.74
N MET A 57 5.56 -2.88 11.67
CA MET A 57 4.13 -3.11 11.50
C MET A 57 3.79 -4.61 11.40
N LEU A 58 4.58 -5.37 10.61
CA LEU A 58 4.39 -6.82 10.48
C LEU A 58 4.60 -7.54 11.81
N ASP A 59 5.68 -7.22 12.54
CA ASP A 59 5.99 -7.81 13.83
C ASP A 59 4.86 -7.53 14.84
N MET A 60 4.35 -6.29 14.88
CA MET A 60 3.19 -5.95 15.72
C MET A 60 1.96 -6.80 15.38
N HIS A 61 1.63 -6.92 14.09
CA HIS A 61 0.44 -7.67 13.69
C HIS A 61 0.59 -9.18 13.90
N THR A 62 1.77 -9.72 13.69
CA THR A 62 1.99 -11.17 13.84
C THR A 62 2.23 -11.59 15.29
N GLU A 63 3.03 -10.85 16.05
CA GLU A 63 3.43 -11.23 17.40
C GLU A 63 2.45 -10.74 18.48
N VAL A 64 1.78 -9.59 18.26
CA VAL A 64 0.90 -8.97 19.26
C VAL A 64 -0.58 -9.12 18.89
N ASP A 65 -0.94 -8.82 17.62
CA ASP A 65 -2.34 -8.78 17.20
C ASP A 65 -2.87 -10.14 16.71
N GLY A 66 -2.01 -11.17 16.60
CA GLY A 66 -2.39 -12.54 16.26
C GLY A 66 -2.74 -12.78 14.79
N TYR A 67 -2.25 -11.96 13.88
CA TYR A 67 -2.42 -12.18 12.45
C TYR A 67 -1.42 -13.21 11.91
N THR A 68 -1.86 -13.95 10.89
CA THR A 68 -0.98 -14.79 10.08
C THR A 68 -0.42 -13.95 8.93
N GLU A 69 0.90 -13.86 8.83
CA GLU A 69 1.55 -13.21 7.69
C GLU A 69 1.41 -14.04 6.42
N VAL A 70 1.11 -13.37 5.30
CA VAL A 70 0.95 -13.97 3.98
C VAL A 70 1.78 -13.19 2.97
N ILE A 71 2.44 -13.89 2.07
CA ILE A 71 3.05 -13.31 0.86
C ILE A 71 2.16 -13.68 -0.33
N PRO A 72 1.25 -12.78 -0.74
CA PRO A 72 0.28 -13.06 -1.80
C PRO A 72 0.85 -12.76 -3.19
N PRO A 73 0.19 -13.21 -4.27
CA PRO A 73 0.46 -12.72 -5.62
C PRO A 73 0.25 -11.21 -5.76
N TYR A 74 1.15 -10.52 -6.47
CA TYR A 74 1.05 -9.08 -6.73
C TYR A 74 0.38 -8.75 -8.07
N ILE A 75 0.14 -9.76 -8.89
CA ILE A 75 -0.64 -9.70 -10.13
C ILE A 75 -1.83 -10.62 -9.95
N VAL A 76 -3.03 -10.07 -10.18
CA VAL A 76 -4.29 -10.75 -9.94
C VAL A 76 -5.19 -10.70 -11.17
N ASN A 77 -6.11 -11.65 -11.27
CA ASN A 77 -7.08 -11.70 -12.35
C ASN A 77 -8.23 -10.69 -12.17
N ARG A 78 -9.00 -10.49 -13.24
CA ARG A 78 -10.15 -9.58 -13.26
C ARG A 78 -11.17 -9.88 -12.18
N ASP A 79 -11.47 -11.17 -11.93
CA ASP A 79 -12.48 -11.58 -10.96
C ASP A 79 -12.09 -11.18 -9.53
N SER A 80 -10.81 -11.23 -9.21
CA SER A 80 -10.30 -10.74 -7.91
C SER A 80 -10.49 -9.25 -7.75
N MET A 81 -10.28 -8.47 -8.82
CA MET A 81 -10.51 -7.02 -8.82
C MET A 81 -12.00 -6.66 -8.73
N LEU A 82 -12.87 -7.48 -9.30
CA LEU A 82 -14.33 -7.34 -9.14
C LEU A 82 -14.76 -7.69 -7.72
N GLY A 83 -14.21 -8.77 -7.15
CA GLY A 83 -14.56 -9.26 -5.83
C GLY A 83 -14.33 -8.27 -4.68
N THR A 84 -13.38 -7.35 -4.84
CA THR A 84 -13.10 -6.27 -3.87
C THR A 84 -13.60 -4.90 -4.33
N GLY A 85 -14.37 -4.83 -5.42
CA GLY A 85 -14.99 -3.59 -5.91
C GLY A 85 -14.02 -2.57 -6.54
N GLN A 86 -12.80 -2.98 -6.85
CA GLN A 86 -11.86 -2.15 -7.59
C GLN A 86 -12.35 -1.94 -9.02
N LEU A 87 -12.91 -2.96 -9.62
CA LEU A 87 -13.58 -2.88 -10.92
C LEU A 87 -15.11 -2.89 -10.75
N PRO A 88 -15.83 -2.23 -11.64
CA PRO A 88 -15.35 -1.39 -12.77
C PRO A 88 -14.93 0.02 -12.38
N LYS A 89 -15.21 0.45 -11.15
CA LYS A 89 -15.16 1.85 -10.71
C LYS A 89 -13.79 2.52 -10.89
N PHE A 90 -12.71 1.81 -10.57
CA PHE A 90 -11.35 2.36 -10.57
C PHE A 90 -10.50 1.81 -11.73
N TYR A 91 -11.14 1.45 -12.85
CA TYR A 91 -10.45 0.85 -14.00
C TYR A 91 -9.26 1.68 -14.50
N GLU A 92 -9.44 3.02 -14.57
CA GLU A 92 -8.40 3.95 -15.04
C GLU A 92 -7.25 4.14 -14.03
N ASP A 93 -7.48 3.79 -12.75
CA ASP A 93 -6.47 3.86 -11.70
C ASP A 93 -5.62 2.58 -11.59
N MET A 94 -5.91 1.56 -12.42
CA MET A 94 -5.22 0.27 -12.35
C MET A 94 -4.10 0.17 -13.40
N PHE A 95 -2.94 -0.33 -12.98
CA PHE A 95 -1.93 -0.83 -13.90
C PHE A 95 -2.34 -2.21 -14.40
N ARG A 96 -2.34 -2.38 -15.72
CA ARG A 96 -2.79 -3.60 -16.42
C ARG A 96 -1.63 -4.28 -17.11
N ILE A 97 -1.70 -5.59 -17.24
CA ILE A 97 -0.76 -6.37 -18.04
C ILE A 97 -1.30 -6.40 -19.47
N GLU A 98 -0.51 -5.92 -20.43
CA GLU A 98 -0.90 -5.88 -21.82
C GLU A 98 -1.15 -7.30 -22.36
N GLY A 99 -2.24 -7.46 -23.11
CA GLY A 99 -2.63 -8.74 -23.71
C GLY A 99 -3.20 -9.76 -22.73
N GLN A 100 -3.43 -9.40 -21.47
CA GLN A 100 -3.99 -10.27 -20.45
C GLN A 100 -5.05 -9.55 -19.59
N GLU A 101 -6.05 -10.29 -19.10
CA GLU A 101 -7.01 -9.79 -18.11
C GLU A 101 -6.43 -9.87 -16.69
N MET A 102 -5.22 -9.30 -16.54
CA MET A 102 -4.44 -9.30 -15.30
C MET A 102 -4.07 -7.89 -14.89
N PHE A 103 -3.99 -7.66 -13.60
CA PHE A 103 -3.78 -6.34 -12.98
C PHE A 103 -2.72 -6.40 -11.90
N MET A 104 -1.89 -5.38 -11.80
CA MET A 104 -1.03 -5.18 -10.64
C MET A 104 -1.88 -4.70 -9.46
N ILE A 105 -1.67 -5.26 -8.29
CA ILE A 105 -2.51 -4.96 -7.11
C ILE A 105 -2.37 -3.50 -6.65
N PRO A 106 -3.48 -2.79 -6.39
CA PRO A 106 -3.44 -1.47 -5.75
C PRO A 106 -3.34 -1.56 -4.22
N THR A 107 -3.53 -2.75 -3.67
CA THR A 107 -3.56 -3.07 -2.24
C THR A 107 -3.55 -4.59 -2.06
N ALA A 108 -2.94 -5.06 -0.98
CA ALA A 108 -3.00 -6.48 -0.61
C ALA A 108 -4.42 -6.93 -0.19
N GLU A 109 -5.33 -6.00 0.07
CA GLU A 109 -6.76 -6.31 0.26
C GLU A 109 -7.30 -7.20 -0.86
N VAL A 110 -6.91 -6.93 -2.12
CA VAL A 110 -7.42 -7.70 -3.26
C VAL A 110 -7.09 -9.20 -3.14
N PRO A 111 -5.82 -9.63 -3.11
CA PRO A 111 -5.52 -11.05 -2.97
C PRO A 111 -5.95 -11.64 -1.63
N LEU A 112 -5.83 -10.92 -0.52
CA LEU A 112 -6.19 -11.42 0.79
C LEU A 112 -7.70 -11.63 0.94
N THR A 113 -8.54 -10.69 0.48
CA THR A 113 -10.01 -10.83 0.55
C THR A 113 -10.54 -11.89 -0.41
N ASN A 114 -9.83 -12.16 -1.52
CA ASN A 114 -10.18 -13.22 -2.45
C ASN A 114 -9.61 -14.60 -2.05
N TYR A 115 -8.87 -14.71 -0.96
CA TYR A 115 -8.23 -15.96 -0.52
C TYR A 115 -9.23 -17.10 -0.36
N TYR A 116 -10.41 -16.81 0.18
CA TYR A 116 -11.51 -17.79 0.32
C TYR A 116 -12.65 -17.56 -0.69
N ARG A 117 -12.41 -16.84 -1.80
CA ARG A 117 -13.46 -16.61 -2.80
C ARG A 117 -14.02 -17.91 -3.35
N GLY A 118 -15.36 -18.05 -3.28
CA GLY A 118 -16.07 -19.25 -3.75
C GLY A 118 -16.04 -20.43 -2.79
N GLU A 119 -15.53 -20.24 -1.57
CA GLU A 119 -15.49 -21.25 -0.53
C GLU A 119 -16.51 -20.95 0.58
N ILE A 120 -16.99 -22.00 1.23
CA ILE A 120 -17.77 -21.92 2.46
C ILE A 120 -16.80 -22.20 3.63
N ILE A 121 -16.52 -21.20 4.43
CA ILE A 121 -15.60 -21.33 5.57
C ILE A 121 -16.34 -22.01 6.71
N ASP A 122 -15.73 -23.06 7.30
CA ASP A 122 -16.20 -23.67 8.52
C ASP A 122 -16.18 -22.63 9.66
N GLY A 123 -17.34 -22.40 10.31
CA GLY A 123 -17.46 -21.42 11.39
C GLY A 123 -16.51 -21.67 12.56
N ASN A 124 -16.09 -22.92 12.79
CA ASN A 124 -15.11 -23.26 13.83
C ASN A 124 -13.68 -22.78 13.51
N LYS A 125 -13.42 -22.37 12.29
CA LYS A 125 -12.13 -21.80 11.86
C LYS A 125 -12.08 -20.28 11.96
N LEU A 126 -13.21 -19.64 12.27
CA LEU A 126 -13.28 -18.19 12.47
C LEU A 126 -12.92 -17.83 13.93
N PRO A 127 -12.30 -16.67 14.14
CA PRO A 127 -11.87 -15.70 13.12
C PRO A 127 -10.57 -16.11 12.42
N VAL A 128 -10.40 -15.68 11.15
CA VAL A 128 -9.14 -15.79 10.43
C VAL A 128 -8.60 -14.38 10.20
N TYR A 129 -7.38 -14.14 10.66
CA TYR A 129 -6.69 -12.84 10.54
C TYR A 129 -5.47 -12.99 9.65
N LEU A 130 -5.42 -12.23 8.56
CA LEU A 130 -4.34 -12.24 7.58
C LEU A 130 -3.72 -10.85 7.48
N THR A 131 -2.38 -10.79 7.44
CA THR A 131 -1.63 -9.57 7.16
C THR A 131 -0.63 -9.79 6.04
N ALA A 132 -0.37 -8.77 5.25
CA ALA A 132 0.65 -8.83 4.20
C ALA A 132 1.30 -7.46 3.99
N MET A 133 2.61 -7.44 3.81
CA MET A 133 3.34 -6.31 3.25
C MET A 133 3.54 -6.55 1.75
N THR A 134 3.06 -5.61 0.94
CA THR A 134 3.19 -5.71 -0.51
C THR A 134 3.55 -4.36 -1.14
N PRO A 135 4.24 -4.36 -2.30
CA PRO A 135 4.17 -3.23 -3.19
C PRO A 135 2.71 -3.06 -3.65
N CYS A 136 2.28 -1.80 -3.78
CA CYS A 136 0.97 -1.42 -4.28
C CYS A 136 1.15 -0.47 -5.46
N PHE A 137 0.29 -0.60 -6.47
CA PHE A 137 0.42 0.12 -7.73
C PHE A 137 -0.88 0.87 -8.05
N ARG A 138 -0.79 2.19 -8.22
CA ARG A 138 -1.94 3.06 -8.54
C ARG A 138 -1.57 4.06 -9.61
N ALA A 139 -2.33 4.11 -10.70
CA ALA A 139 -2.11 5.07 -11.78
C ALA A 139 -2.49 6.50 -11.40
N GLU A 140 -3.27 6.68 -10.31
CA GLU A 140 -3.63 8.00 -9.77
C GLU A 140 -4.21 8.95 -10.86
N ALA A 141 -5.05 8.42 -11.74
CA ALA A 141 -5.51 9.10 -12.96
C ALA A 141 -6.29 10.39 -12.69
N GLY A 142 -6.98 10.49 -11.55
CA GLY A 142 -7.76 11.68 -11.16
C GLY A 142 -7.03 12.67 -10.25
N SER A 143 -5.77 12.43 -9.89
CA SER A 143 -5.06 13.24 -8.91
C SER A 143 -4.28 14.40 -9.54
N ALA A 144 -4.97 15.49 -9.87
CA ALA A 144 -4.34 16.77 -10.15
C ALA A 144 -4.32 17.62 -8.87
N GLY A 145 -3.15 18.15 -8.43
CA GLY A 145 -3.11 19.06 -7.32
C GLY A 145 -1.85 19.04 -6.44
N ARG A 146 -1.98 19.46 -5.18
CA ARG A 146 -0.87 19.73 -4.25
C ARG A 146 0.01 18.52 -3.93
N ASP A 147 -0.56 17.32 -3.96
CA ASP A 147 0.13 16.07 -3.57
C ASP A 147 0.90 15.41 -4.72
N THR A 148 1.15 16.14 -5.81
CA THR A 148 1.90 15.63 -6.99
C THR A 148 3.41 15.64 -6.79
N ARG A 149 3.91 16.34 -5.77
CA ARG A 149 5.33 16.35 -5.39
C ARG A 149 5.53 15.57 -4.09
N GLY A 150 6.69 14.94 -3.97
CA GLY A 150 7.05 14.18 -2.78
C GLY A 150 6.40 12.80 -2.71
N LEU A 151 6.40 12.21 -1.52
CA LEU A 151 6.06 10.81 -1.27
C LEU A 151 4.58 10.56 -0.97
N ILE A 152 3.73 11.59 -0.95
CA ILE A 152 2.32 11.45 -0.54
C ILE A 152 1.52 10.65 -1.56
N ARG A 153 1.73 10.91 -2.88
CA ARG A 153 1.06 10.21 -3.96
C ARG A 153 2.06 9.64 -4.94
N GLN A 154 2.26 8.34 -4.86
CA GLN A 154 3.18 7.59 -5.69
C GLN A 154 2.43 6.56 -6.52
N HIS A 155 2.97 6.22 -7.70
CA HIS A 155 2.48 5.12 -8.52
C HIS A 155 2.82 3.75 -7.93
N GLN A 156 3.89 3.68 -7.14
CA GLN A 156 4.33 2.49 -6.43
C GLN A 156 4.71 2.86 -5.00
N PHE A 157 4.19 2.13 -4.02
CA PHE A 157 4.51 2.28 -2.59
C PHE A 157 4.31 0.95 -1.87
N HIS A 158 4.88 0.80 -0.67
CA HIS A 158 4.64 -0.38 0.16
C HIS A 158 3.51 -0.12 1.16
N LYS A 159 2.73 -1.16 1.42
CA LYS A 159 1.64 -1.12 2.40
C LYS A 159 1.57 -2.42 3.19
N VAL A 160 1.42 -2.30 4.50
CA VAL A 160 1.03 -3.41 5.36
C VAL A 160 -0.49 -3.39 5.49
N GLU A 161 -1.13 -4.46 5.05
CA GLU A 161 -2.58 -4.63 5.01
C GLU A 161 -3.04 -5.65 6.03
N MET A 162 -4.21 -5.45 6.60
CA MET A 162 -4.86 -6.39 7.52
C MET A 162 -6.25 -6.74 7.00
N VAL A 163 -6.55 -8.03 6.92
CA VAL A 163 -7.87 -8.54 6.56
C VAL A 163 -8.35 -9.52 7.62
N LYS A 164 -9.60 -9.37 8.05
CA LYS A 164 -10.26 -10.26 9.00
C LYS A 164 -11.47 -10.92 8.36
N TYR A 165 -11.53 -12.24 8.48
CA TYR A 165 -12.74 -13.00 8.22
C TYR A 165 -13.34 -13.35 9.58
N VAL A 166 -14.50 -12.82 9.86
CA VAL A 166 -15.17 -12.93 11.17
C VAL A 166 -16.65 -13.30 10.99
N ALA A 167 -17.26 -13.81 12.02
CA ALA A 167 -18.70 -13.97 12.05
C ALA A 167 -19.37 -12.58 12.12
N PRO A 168 -20.57 -12.37 11.53
CA PRO A 168 -21.22 -11.06 11.48
C PRO A 168 -21.39 -10.40 12.85
N GLU A 169 -21.66 -11.18 13.88
CA GLU A 169 -21.87 -10.72 15.25
C GLU A 169 -20.59 -10.23 15.95
N THR A 170 -19.42 -10.51 15.38
CA THR A 170 -18.11 -10.10 15.91
C THR A 170 -17.35 -9.13 14.99
N SER A 171 -18.05 -8.61 13.97
CA SER A 171 -17.50 -7.66 13.00
C SER A 171 -17.41 -6.23 13.53
#